data_779b7e376a27df518c278287ce521cbb
#
_entry.id   779b7e376a27df518c278287ce521cbb
#
_cell.length_a   1.000
_cell.length_b   1.000
_cell.length_c   1.000
_cell.angle_alpha   90.00
_cell.angle_beta   90.00
_cell.angle_gamma   90.00
#
_symmetry.space_group_name_H-M   'P 1'
#
loop_
_entity.id
_entity.type
_entity.pdbx_description
1 polymer ?
#
loop_
_entity_poly.entity_id
_entity_poly.type
_entity_poly.pdbx_seq_one_letter_code
_entity_poly.pdbx_strand_id
1 'polypeptide(L)'
;MQSEARIKGADGIRAVACLLVIFHHLAQRLNPDAPGLPLWVQKVHYCAMRGEVGVSIFFVLSGCLLSMPFWRSLIQGGAAPSLRLYIRNRASRILPGYYLLLCISAPVGQWLIHQGIGWSRLAASFLFLNNFDYRTFFPSEVDTPLWSIGLEVWCYVLLPFVMLGILRCLHTVKGAALALLGVIVGLQLLNPIVISMLMTDGKDKGWQYGLIGGAKVWFPYWNLDSFFTQFLIGSCASLFICWRYSKAGLPSVVGDVVGFVALLAAFGLVLIRLNPGAPDDFTHQPYLTPLFPALIALALAGISQGKIIWLLLDNALFRYIARISFGLYVWHWLLISIVELKWMPNFVYFGMNSLSRWTTISASILFVSILIASLSWFVLERPILQKYRKADYVATK
;
A
#
# COMPACT_ATOMS: atom_id res chain seq x y z
N MET A 1 27.44 15.99 2.60
CA MET A 1 26.38 14.97 2.64
C MET A 1 25.17 15.53 3.38
N GLN A 2 24.24 16.14 2.66
CA GLN A 2 22.93 16.45 3.25
C GLN A 2 22.21 15.11 3.43
N SER A 3 21.99 14.69 4.68
CA SER A 3 21.13 13.57 4.98
C SER A 3 19.77 13.89 4.32
N GLU A 4 19.30 13.04 3.41
CA GLU A 4 17.93 13.11 2.96
C GLU A 4 17.06 13.24 4.22
N ALA A 5 16.43 14.39 4.42
CA ALA A 5 15.68 14.66 5.63
C ALA A 5 14.52 13.67 5.65
N ARG A 6 14.69 12.64 6.48
CA ARG A 6 13.74 11.54 6.68
C ARG A 6 12.47 12.12 7.30
N ILE A 7 11.30 11.80 6.76
CA ILE A 7 10.03 12.18 7.37
C ILE A 7 9.91 11.41 8.68
N LYS A 8 9.82 12.13 9.79
CA LYS A 8 9.62 11.55 11.12
C LYS A 8 8.30 10.79 11.17
N GLY A 9 8.30 9.60 11.73
CA GLY A 9 7.14 8.72 11.86
C GLY A 9 6.78 7.91 10.61
N ALA A 10 7.38 8.20 9.45
CA ALA A 10 7.04 7.52 8.19
C ALA A 10 7.36 6.02 8.20
N ASP A 11 8.45 5.62 8.85
CA ASP A 11 8.78 4.19 8.94
C ASP A 11 7.80 3.45 9.84
N GLY A 12 7.41 4.04 10.98
CA GLY A 12 6.39 3.44 11.84
C GLY A 12 5.05 3.28 11.15
N ILE A 13 4.59 4.32 10.44
CA ILE A 13 3.35 4.25 9.66
C ILE A 13 3.43 3.17 8.57
N ARG A 14 4.59 3.03 7.91
CA ARG A 14 4.82 1.96 6.93
C ARG A 14 4.78 0.57 7.57
N ALA A 15 5.40 0.40 8.74
CA ALA A 15 5.38 -0.85 9.48
C ALA A 15 3.95 -1.22 9.91
N VAL A 16 3.20 -0.26 10.45
CA VAL A 16 1.79 -0.44 10.83
C VAL A 16 0.95 -0.83 9.62
N ALA A 17 1.09 -0.12 8.48
CA ALA A 17 0.36 -0.44 7.26
C ALA A 17 0.61 -1.88 6.79
N CYS A 18 1.88 -2.33 6.81
CA CYS A 18 2.25 -3.69 6.45
C CYS A 18 1.61 -4.73 7.39
N LEU A 19 1.70 -4.51 8.69
CA LEU A 19 1.13 -5.42 9.69
C LEU A 19 -0.40 -5.47 9.61
N LEU A 20 -1.07 -4.33 9.37
CA LEU A 20 -2.53 -4.29 9.18
C LEU A 20 -2.97 -5.20 8.04
N VAL A 21 -2.31 -5.16 6.88
CA VAL A 21 -2.64 -6.03 5.74
C VAL A 21 -2.41 -7.50 6.07
N ILE A 22 -1.29 -7.84 6.72
CA ILE A 22 -1.00 -9.23 7.07
C ILE A 22 -2.01 -9.75 8.09
N PHE A 23 -2.31 -8.98 9.13
CA PHE A 23 -3.31 -9.37 10.14
C PHE A 23 -4.71 -9.46 9.53
N HIS A 24 -5.06 -8.61 8.57
CA HIS A 24 -6.29 -8.75 7.79
C HIS A 24 -6.39 -10.13 7.13
N HIS A 25 -5.37 -10.52 6.39
CA HIS A 25 -5.37 -11.80 5.67
C HIS A 25 -5.33 -13.02 6.61
N LEU A 26 -4.66 -12.92 7.75
CA LEU A 26 -4.69 -13.97 8.77
C LEU A 26 -6.05 -14.02 9.49
N ALA A 27 -6.66 -12.87 9.79
CA ALA A 27 -7.99 -12.80 10.40
C ALA A 27 -9.07 -13.42 9.51
N GLN A 28 -8.97 -13.28 8.19
CA GLN A 28 -9.88 -13.94 7.25
C GLN A 28 -9.97 -15.46 7.44
N ARG A 29 -9.00 -16.09 8.08
CA ARG A 29 -8.94 -17.55 8.29
C ARG A 29 -9.67 -18.02 9.57
N LEU A 30 -9.90 -17.11 10.54
CA LEU A 30 -10.65 -17.43 11.77
C LEU A 30 -12.15 -17.28 11.53
N ASN A 31 -12.92 -18.26 11.95
CA ASN A 31 -14.38 -18.11 12.01
C ASN A 31 -14.77 -17.26 13.23
N PRO A 32 -15.32 -16.05 13.05
CA PRO A 32 -15.70 -15.20 14.18
C PRO A 32 -16.87 -15.75 15.00
N ASP A 33 -17.68 -16.62 14.38
CA ASP A 33 -18.89 -17.21 15.00
C ASP A 33 -18.63 -18.60 15.57
N ALA A 34 -17.36 -19.01 15.69
CA ALA A 34 -16.99 -20.32 16.23
C ALA A 34 -17.48 -20.47 17.67
N PRO A 35 -18.10 -21.63 18.03
CA PRO A 35 -18.58 -21.88 19.38
C PRO A 35 -17.46 -21.72 20.42
N GLY A 36 -17.78 -20.98 21.51
CA GLY A 36 -16.83 -20.75 22.60
C GLY A 36 -15.76 -19.67 22.33
N LEU A 37 -15.84 -18.96 21.21
CA LEU A 37 -14.94 -17.83 20.94
C LEU A 37 -15.30 -16.64 21.84
N PRO A 38 -14.34 -16.11 22.66
CA PRO A 38 -14.63 -14.98 23.54
C PRO A 38 -15.06 -13.72 22.76
N LEU A 39 -16.00 -12.95 23.29
CA LEU A 39 -16.54 -11.76 22.64
C LEU A 39 -15.46 -10.71 22.29
N TRP A 40 -14.44 -10.58 23.15
CA TRP A 40 -13.34 -9.65 22.85
C TRP A 40 -12.51 -10.09 21.62
N VAL A 41 -12.37 -11.41 21.40
CA VAL A 41 -11.70 -11.95 20.20
C VAL A 41 -12.51 -11.62 18.96
N GLN A 42 -13.84 -11.79 19.01
CA GLN A 42 -14.72 -11.42 17.90
C GLN A 42 -14.57 -9.93 17.55
N LYS A 43 -14.57 -9.04 18.55
CA LYS A 43 -14.38 -7.60 18.35
C LYS A 43 -13.00 -7.28 17.72
N VAL A 44 -11.93 -7.89 18.22
CA VAL A 44 -10.59 -7.74 17.66
C VAL A 44 -10.53 -8.28 16.23
N HIS A 45 -11.17 -9.41 15.97
CA HIS A 45 -11.28 -9.99 14.64
C HIS A 45 -11.96 -9.02 13.65
N TYR A 46 -13.11 -8.42 14.02
CA TYR A 46 -13.78 -7.42 13.19
C TYR A 46 -12.90 -6.21 12.89
N CYS A 47 -12.13 -5.73 13.86
CA CYS A 47 -11.14 -4.67 13.61
C CYS A 47 -10.03 -5.14 12.67
N ALA A 48 -9.49 -6.34 12.85
CA ALA A 48 -8.44 -6.89 12.01
C ALA A 48 -8.91 -7.10 10.57
N MET A 49 -10.19 -7.47 10.37
CA MET A 49 -10.80 -7.60 9.04
C MET A 49 -10.82 -6.30 8.24
N ARG A 50 -10.59 -5.14 8.88
CA ARG A 50 -10.45 -3.83 8.21
C ARG A 50 -8.98 -3.43 7.98
N GLY A 51 -8.03 -4.31 8.28
CA GLY A 51 -6.60 -4.08 8.05
C GLY A 51 -6.21 -3.88 6.58
N GLU A 52 -7.09 -4.20 5.66
CA GLU A 52 -6.97 -3.91 4.22
C GLU A 52 -6.68 -2.43 3.93
N VAL A 53 -7.12 -1.49 4.81
CA VAL A 53 -6.82 -0.06 4.70
C VAL A 53 -5.31 0.24 4.73
N GLY A 54 -4.48 -0.70 5.17
CA GLY A 54 -3.02 -0.62 5.08
C GLY A 54 -2.53 -0.37 3.66
N VAL A 55 -3.24 -0.87 2.64
CA VAL A 55 -2.93 -0.59 1.22
C VAL A 55 -3.07 0.90 0.92
N SER A 56 -4.17 1.53 1.36
CA SER A 56 -4.35 2.99 1.22
C SER A 56 -3.22 3.79 1.89
N ILE A 57 -2.83 3.37 3.10
CA ILE A 57 -1.72 4.00 3.83
C ILE A 57 -0.41 3.91 3.01
N PHE A 58 -0.15 2.79 2.34
CA PHE A 58 1.02 2.65 1.45
C PHE A 58 0.96 3.62 0.28
N PHE A 59 -0.19 3.79 -0.38
CA PHE A 59 -0.33 4.72 -1.49
C PHE A 59 -0.13 6.17 -1.05
N VAL A 60 -0.74 6.59 0.05
CA VAL A 60 -0.56 7.94 0.62
C VAL A 60 0.90 8.17 1.02
N LEU A 61 1.53 7.20 1.69
CA LEU A 61 2.93 7.30 2.10
C LEU A 61 3.88 7.35 0.90
N SER A 62 3.64 6.53 -0.13
CA SER A 62 4.43 6.53 -1.35
C SER A 62 4.29 7.86 -2.10
N GLY A 63 3.08 8.40 -2.23
CA GLY A 63 2.83 9.72 -2.81
C GLY A 63 3.55 10.83 -2.05
N CYS A 64 3.48 10.80 -0.72
CA CYS A 64 4.17 11.75 0.14
C CYS A 64 5.70 11.70 -0.06
N LEU A 65 6.31 10.53 0.00
CA LEU A 65 7.76 10.37 -0.08
C LEU A 65 8.32 10.70 -1.47
N LEU A 66 7.60 10.33 -2.53
CA LEU A 66 8.07 10.45 -3.90
C LEU A 66 7.89 11.83 -4.52
N SER A 67 6.91 12.59 -4.06
CA SER A 67 6.73 13.97 -4.49
C SER A 67 7.65 14.96 -3.75
N MET A 68 8.22 14.57 -2.60
CA MET A 68 9.05 15.45 -1.77
C MET A 68 10.23 16.11 -2.53
N PRO A 69 11.02 15.42 -3.37
CA PRO A 69 12.08 16.07 -4.12
C PRO A 69 11.59 17.17 -5.07
N PHE A 70 10.41 16.99 -5.67
CA PHE A 70 9.79 17.99 -6.55
C PHE A 70 9.35 19.23 -5.77
N TRP A 71 8.73 19.04 -4.60
CA TRP A 71 8.32 20.15 -3.74
C TRP A 71 9.50 20.92 -3.14
N ARG A 72 10.58 20.22 -2.80
CA ARG A 72 11.83 20.87 -2.37
C ARG A 72 12.41 21.75 -3.47
N SER A 73 12.42 21.25 -4.71
CA SER A 73 12.86 22.03 -5.88
C SER A 73 12.04 23.31 -6.05
N LEU A 74 10.69 23.23 -5.94
CA LEU A 74 9.81 24.40 -6.01
C LEU A 74 10.11 25.42 -4.90
N ILE A 75 10.25 24.95 -3.67
CA ILE A 75 10.37 25.82 -2.49
C ILE A 75 11.77 26.44 -2.37
N GLN A 76 12.80 25.71 -2.74
CA GLN A 76 14.20 26.14 -2.64
C GLN A 76 14.72 26.79 -3.92
N GLY A 77 13.94 26.83 -5.00
CA GLY A 77 14.36 27.38 -6.30
C GLY A 77 15.41 26.54 -7.02
N GLY A 78 15.50 25.24 -6.74
CA GLY A 78 16.46 24.34 -7.34
C GLY A 78 15.98 23.69 -8.66
N ALA A 79 16.88 22.96 -9.33
CA ALA A 79 16.53 22.18 -10.51
C ALA A 79 15.54 21.06 -10.18
N ALA A 80 14.66 20.71 -11.13
CA ALA A 80 13.77 19.58 -11.00
C ALA A 80 14.55 18.27 -10.79
N PRO A 81 14.00 17.30 -10.03
CA PRO A 81 14.65 16.02 -9.81
C PRO A 81 14.93 15.26 -11.10
N SER A 82 16.07 14.57 -11.17
CA SER A 82 16.41 13.73 -12.30
C SER A 82 15.45 12.55 -12.43
N LEU A 83 14.70 12.47 -13.54
CA LEU A 83 13.79 11.36 -13.84
C LEU A 83 14.52 10.02 -13.93
N ARG A 84 15.73 10.02 -14.48
CA ARG A 84 16.57 8.81 -14.57
C ARG A 84 16.85 8.24 -13.17
N LEU A 85 17.22 9.11 -12.23
CA LEU A 85 17.48 8.73 -10.85
C LEU A 85 16.19 8.26 -10.14
N TYR A 86 15.10 8.97 -10.35
CA TYR A 86 13.76 8.62 -9.84
C TYR A 86 13.34 7.21 -10.29
N ILE A 87 13.32 6.96 -11.62
CA ILE A 87 12.94 5.66 -12.20
C ILE A 87 13.84 4.55 -11.68
N ARG A 88 15.16 4.74 -11.73
CA ARG A 88 16.12 3.73 -11.28
C ARG A 88 15.93 3.36 -9.80
N ASN A 89 15.73 4.34 -8.94
CA ASN A 89 15.51 4.10 -7.50
C ASN A 89 14.21 3.35 -7.22
N ARG A 90 13.18 3.54 -8.04
CA ARG A 90 11.91 2.80 -7.91
C ARG A 90 12.03 1.40 -8.47
N ALA A 91 12.57 1.28 -9.68
CA ALA A 91 12.81 0.00 -10.34
C ALA A 91 13.67 -0.93 -9.46
N SER A 92 14.80 -0.43 -8.95
CA SER A 92 15.70 -1.23 -8.09
C SER A 92 15.08 -1.68 -6.77
N ARG A 93 14.03 -1.01 -6.29
CA ARG A 93 13.32 -1.38 -5.06
C ARG A 93 12.24 -2.42 -5.28
N ILE A 94 11.53 -2.37 -6.42
CA ILE A 94 10.32 -3.17 -6.63
C ILE A 94 10.59 -4.36 -7.55
N LEU A 95 11.22 -4.12 -8.71
CA LEU A 95 11.31 -5.14 -9.75
C LEU A 95 11.98 -6.46 -9.30
N PRO A 96 13.10 -6.43 -8.54
CA PRO A 96 13.78 -7.68 -8.19
C PRO A 96 12.89 -8.62 -7.35
N GLY A 97 12.27 -8.11 -6.28
CA GLY A 97 11.41 -8.91 -5.41
C GLY A 97 10.09 -9.30 -6.08
N TYR A 98 9.50 -8.39 -6.84
CA TYR A 98 8.25 -8.65 -7.57
C TYR A 98 8.40 -9.74 -8.62
N TYR A 99 9.42 -9.64 -9.48
CA TYR A 99 9.64 -10.65 -10.52
C TYR A 99 10.10 -11.98 -9.97
N LEU A 100 10.92 -11.98 -8.90
CA LEU A 100 11.26 -13.22 -8.22
C LEU A 100 10.01 -13.94 -7.72
N LEU A 101 9.09 -13.19 -7.08
CA LEU A 101 7.85 -13.78 -6.60
C LEU A 101 6.96 -14.28 -7.74
N LEU A 102 6.78 -13.53 -8.83
CA LEU A 102 6.02 -14.00 -10.00
C LEU A 102 6.59 -15.30 -10.58
N CYS A 103 7.93 -15.39 -10.68
CA CYS A 103 8.59 -16.61 -11.16
C CYS A 103 8.41 -17.80 -10.22
N ILE A 104 8.21 -17.56 -8.92
CA ILE A 104 7.98 -18.62 -7.93
C ILE A 104 6.49 -18.95 -7.82
N SER A 105 5.61 -17.96 -7.78
CA SER A 105 4.18 -18.17 -7.59
C SER A 105 3.52 -18.93 -8.74
N ALA A 106 3.99 -18.75 -9.98
CA ALA A 106 3.44 -19.46 -11.14
C ALA A 106 3.65 -20.99 -11.05
N PRO A 107 4.87 -21.53 -10.90
CA PRO A 107 5.06 -22.99 -10.75
C PRO A 107 4.51 -23.52 -9.42
N VAL A 108 4.54 -22.75 -8.33
CA VAL A 108 3.92 -23.14 -7.05
C VAL A 108 2.41 -23.26 -7.21
N GLY A 109 1.76 -22.32 -7.89
CA GLY A 109 0.33 -22.38 -8.21
C GLY A 109 -0.01 -23.61 -9.03
N GLN A 110 0.75 -23.92 -10.07
CA GLN A 110 0.57 -25.12 -10.85
C GLN A 110 0.72 -26.42 -10.02
N TRP A 111 1.71 -26.45 -9.12
CA TRP A 111 1.94 -27.59 -8.25
C TRP A 111 0.85 -27.77 -7.19
N LEU A 112 0.32 -26.67 -6.63
CA LEU A 112 -0.69 -26.70 -5.57
C LEU A 112 -2.10 -26.96 -6.08
N ILE A 113 -2.48 -26.35 -7.20
CA ILE A 113 -3.86 -26.33 -7.71
C ILE A 113 -4.05 -27.31 -8.86
N HIS A 114 -2.95 -27.84 -9.42
CA HIS A 114 -2.94 -28.71 -10.59
C HIS A 114 -3.62 -28.10 -11.84
N GLN A 115 -3.72 -26.79 -11.90
CA GLN A 115 -4.20 -26.04 -13.06
C GLN A 115 -3.01 -25.55 -13.88
N GLY A 116 -3.22 -25.38 -15.18
CA GLY A 116 -2.20 -24.79 -16.05
C GLY A 116 -1.81 -23.38 -15.64
N ILE A 117 -0.58 -22.98 -15.95
CA ILE A 117 -0.13 -21.61 -15.72
C ILE A 117 -0.99 -20.66 -16.56
N GLY A 118 -1.60 -19.67 -15.93
CA GLY A 118 -2.33 -18.61 -16.61
C GLY A 118 -1.38 -17.65 -17.34
N TRP A 119 -0.85 -18.06 -18.49
CA TRP A 119 0.17 -17.33 -19.24
C TRP A 119 -0.23 -15.87 -19.55
N SER A 120 -1.50 -15.61 -19.89
CA SER A 120 -2.00 -14.27 -20.13
C SER A 120 -1.94 -13.38 -18.88
N ARG A 121 -2.31 -13.92 -17.72
CA ARG A 121 -2.19 -13.26 -16.42
C ARG A 121 -0.74 -12.98 -16.06
N LEU A 122 0.11 -13.99 -16.22
CA LEU A 122 1.53 -13.86 -15.93
C LEU A 122 2.18 -12.80 -16.83
N ALA A 123 1.93 -12.85 -18.14
CA ALA A 123 2.44 -11.87 -19.10
C ALA A 123 1.95 -10.45 -18.77
N ALA A 124 0.66 -10.27 -18.51
CA ALA A 124 0.11 -8.98 -18.10
C ALA A 124 0.76 -8.48 -16.82
N SER A 125 1.04 -9.35 -15.84
CA SER A 125 1.69 -8.99 -14.59
C SER A 125 3.15 -8.61 -14.78
N PHE A 126 3.91 -9.32 -15.62
CA PHE A 126 5.28 -8.93 -15.97
C PHE A 126 5.37 -7.55 -16.61
N LEU A 127 4.32 -7.14 -17.33
CA LEU A 127 4.23 -5.84 -17.99
C LEU A 127 3.49 -4.78 -17.15
N PHE A 128 3.05 -5.12 -15.94
CA PHE A 128 2.19 -4.28 -15.08
C PHE A 128 0.87 -3.87 -15.74
N LEU A 129 0.36 -4.69 -16.68
CA LEU A 129 -0.90 -4.46 -17.38
C LEU A 129 -2.07 -5.23 -16.76
N ASN A 130 -1.84 -5.97 -15.69
CA ASN A 130 -2.85 -6.80 -15.03
C ASN A 130 -4.06 -6.01 -14.50
N ASN A 131 -3.90 -4.73 -14.22
CA ASN A 131 -4.97 -3.87 -13.67
C ASN A 131 -5.88 -3.23 -14.74
N PHE A 132 -5.72 -3.56 -16.03
CA PHE A 132 -6.55 -3.01 -17.11
C PHE A 132 -7.60 -3.97 -17.64
N ASP A 133 -7.60 -5.23 -17.16
CA ASP A 133 -8.61 -6.22 -17.51
C ASP A 133 -8.93 -7.09 -16.27
N TYR A 134 -10.22 -7.32 -15.99
CA TYR A 134 -10.64 -8.11 -14.83
C TYR A 134 -10.13 -9.57 -14.89
N ARG A 135 -9.90 -10.13 -16.07
CA ARG A 135 -9.37 -11.50 -16.25
C ARG A 135 -7.92 -11.63 -15.81
N THR A 136 -7.17 -10.54 -15.80
CA THR A 136 -5.77 -10.50 -15.41
C THR A 136 -5.54 -9.77 -14.09
N PHE A 137 -6.57 -9.17 -13.50
CA PHE A 137 -6.50 -8.30 -12.32
C PHE A 137 -5.72 -8.91 -11.16
N PHE A 138 -5.99 -10.17 -10.84
CA PHE A 138 -5.18 -10.93 -9.88
C PHE A 138 -4.08 -11.69 -10.62
N PRO A 139 -2.80 -11.41 -10.38
CA PRO A 139 -1.67 -11.99 -11.10
C PRO A 139 -1.56 -13.52 -11.01
N SER A 140 -1.89 -14.07 -9.84
CA SER A 140 -1.75 -15.50 -9.56
C SER A 140 -2.85 -15.98 -8.62
N GLU A 141 -3.26 -17.25 -8.77
CA GLU A 141 -4.21 -17.90 -7.85
C GLU A 141 -3.68 -18.00 -6.42
N VAL A 142 -2.37 -18.14 -6.28
CA VAL A 142 -1.71 -18.31 -4.98
C VAL A 142 -1.10 -17.02 -4.43
N ASP A 143 -1.28 -15.89 -5.13
CA ASP A 143 -0.71 -14.59 -4.72
C ASP A 143 -1.55 -13.41 -5.21
N THR A 144 -2.78 -13.35 -4.70
CA THR A 144 -3.75 -12.33 -5.09
C THR A 144 -3.34 -10.89 -4.73
N PRO A 145 -2.68 -10.58 -3.57
CA PRO A 145 -2.34 -9.20 -3.20
C PRO A 145 -1.38 -8.48 -4.16
N LEU A 146 -0.74 -9.20 -5.07
CA LEU A 146 0.11 -8.59 -6.10
C LEU A 146 -0.63 -7.62 -7.05
N TRP A 147 -1.97 -7.65 -7.07
CA TRP A 147 -2.77 -6.69 -7.86
C TRP A 147 -2.40 -5.24 -7.56
N SER A 148 -2.10 -4.90 -6.31
CA SER A 148 -1.80 -3.54 -5.88
C SER A 148 -0.45 -3.02 -6.38
N ILE A 149 0.52 -3.91 -6.61
CA ILE A 149 1.86 -3.54 -7.09
C ILE A 149 1.80 -2.98 -8.51
N GLY A 150 0.95 -3.55 -9.38
CA GLY A 150 0.73 -3.00 -10.72
C GLY A 150 0.22 -1.55 -10.67
N LEU A 151 -0.77 -1.26 -9.83
CA LEU A 151 -1.30 0.09 -9.63
C LEU A 151 -0.24 1.04 -9.04
N GLU A 152 0.54 0.55 -8.08
CA GLU A 152 1.61 1.35 -7.48
C GLU A 152 2.68 1.75 -8.52
N VAL A 153 3.06 0.83 -9.40
CA VAL A 153 4.01 1.13 -10.50
C VAL A 153 3.44 2.18 -11.46
N TRP A 154 2.16 2.10 -11.81
CA TRP A 154 1.51 3.12 -12.64
C TRP A 154 1.44 4.48 -11.93
N CYS A 155 1.17 4.53 -10.63
CA CYS A 155 1.28 5.77 -9.85
C CYS A 155 2.70 6.36 -9.91
N TYR A 156 3.74 5.53 -9.89
CA TYR A 156 5.13 5.99 -10.05
C TYR A 156 5.41 6.55 -11.44
N VAL A 157 4.80 5.99 -12.47
CA VAL A 157 4.93 6.50 -13.84
C VAL A 157 4.21 7.84 -13.98
N LEU A 158 2.99 7.96 -13.45
CA LEU A 158 2.16 9.16 -13.61
C LEU A 158 2.62 10.35 -12.75
N LEU A 159 3.15 10.11 -11.55
CA LEU A 159 3.53 11.17 -10.63
C LEU A 159 4.48 12.22 -11.25
N PRO A 160 5.61 11.84 -11.90
CA PRO A 160 6.50 12.82 -12.49
C PRO A 160 5.85 13.73 -13.52
N PHE A 161 4.90 13.23 -14.31
CA PHE A 161 4.19 14.06 -15.29
C PHE A 161 3.37 15.15 -14.61
N VAL A 162 2.61 14.82 -13.57
CA VAL A 162 1.85 15.79 -12.78
C VAL A 162 2.79 16.78 -12.10
N MET A 163 3.85 16.29 -11.44
CA MET A 163 4.80 17.15 -10.71
C MET A 163 5.53 18.09 -11.65
N LEU A 164 6.07 17.61 -12.78
CA LEU A 164 6.75 18.45 -13.75
C LEU A 164 5.81 19.43 -14.45
N GLY A 165 4.57 19.03 -14.72
CA GLY A 165 3.55 19.94 -15.23
C GLY A 165 3.32 21.12 -14.26
N ILE A 166 3.13 20.83 -12.98
CA ILE A 166 2.97 21.86 -11.93
C ILE A 166 4.23 22.76 -11.85
N LEU A 167 5.41 22.18 -11.81
CA LEU A 167 6.67 22.94 -11.69
C LEU A 167 6.96 23.84 -12.89
N ARG A 168 6.52 23.45 -14.09
CA ARG A 168 6.70 24.26 -15.30
C ARG A 168 5.76 25.46 -15.34
N CYS A 169 4.54 25.29 -14.85
CA CYS A 169 3.50 26.30 -14.98
C CYS A 169 3.40 27.21 -13.74
N LEU A 170 3.87 26.75 -12.58
CA LEU A 170 3.60 27.43 -11.30
C LEU A 170 4.88 27.53 -10.46
N HIS A 171 5.13 28.73 -9.97
CA HIS A 171 6.33 29.05 -9.18
C HIS A 171 6.00 29.36 -7.71
N THR A 172 4.74 29.28 -7.30
CA THR A 172 4.31 29.57 -5.93
C THR A 172 3.73 28.33 -5.26
N VAL A 173 3.97 28.20 -3.96
CA VAL A 173 3.42 27.09 -3.15
C VAL A 173 1.88 27.06 -3.19
N LYS A 174 1.25 28.25 -3.12
CA LYS A 174 -0.22 28.37 -3.19
C LYS A 174 -0.76 27.90 -4.56
N GLY A 175 -0.15 28.37 -5.65
CA GLY A 175 -0.52 27.93 -7.00
C GLY A 175 -0.36 26.42 -7.19
N ALA A 176 0.77 25.86 -6.73
CA ALA A 176 1.02 24.42 -6.79
C ALA A 176 0.01 23.62 -5.95
N ALA A 177 -0.35 24.10 -4.76
CA ALA A 177 -1.37 23.48 -3.92
C ALA A 177 -2.76 23.47 -4.59
N LEU A 178 -3.16 24.62 -5.19
CA LEU A 178 -4.44 24.74 -5.91
C LEU A 178 -4.46 23.83 -7.15
N ALA A 179 -3.37 23.78 -7.92
CA ALA A 179 -3.28 22.90 -9.07
C ALA A 179 -3.36 21.41 -8.68
N LEU A 180 -2.63 21.01 -7.63
CA LEU A 180 -2.67 19.64 -7.13
C LEU A 180 -4.09 19.28 -6.64
N LEU A 181 -4.75 20.19 -5.92
CA LEU A 181 -6.14 20.02 -5.49
C LEU A 181 -7.07 19.92 -6.71
N GLY A 182 -6.88 20.76 -7.73
CA GLY A 182 -7.64 20.71 -8.98
C GLY A 182 -7.50 19.37 -9.68
N VAL A 183 -6.29 18.79 -9.75
CA VAL A 183 -6.06 17.45 -10.29
C VAL A 183 -6.80 16.40 -9.47
N ILE A 184 -6.71 16.44 -8.13
CA ILE A 184 -7.40 15.50 -7.24
C ILE A 184 -8.92 15.58 -7.44
N VAL A 185 -9.49 16.78 -7.49
CA VAL A 185 -10.93 16.98 -7.73
C VAL A 185 -11.31 16.48 -9.13
N GLY A 186 -10.50 16.77 -10.14
CA GLY A 186 -10.73 16.29 -11.51
C GLY A 186 -10.77 14.77 -11.59
N LEU A 187 -9.85 14.08 -10.93
CA LEU A 187 -9.85 12.61 -10.82
C LEU A 187 -11.09 12.10 -10.09
N GLN A 188 -11.49 12.73 -8.99
CA GLN A 188 -12.70 12.34 -8.25
C GLN A 188 -13.99 12.53 -9.08
N LEU A 189 -14.04 13.55 -9.92
CA LEU A 189 -15.18 13.76 -10.85
C LEU A 189 -15.14 12.76 -12.03
N LEU A 190 -13.95 12.32 -12.44
CA LEU A 190 -13.77 11.34 -13.51
C LEU A 190 -14.06 9.90 -13.04
N ASN A 191 -13.82 9.60 -11.77
CA ASN A 191 -13.89 8.22 -11.24
C ASN A 191 -15.25 7.52 -11.49
N PRO A 192 -16.43 8.13 -11.33
CA PRO A 192 -17.70 7.48 -11.69
C PRO A 192 -17.79 7.08 -13.17
N ILE A 193 -17.21 7.86 -14.06
CA ILE A 193 -17.15 7.56 -15.49
C ILE A 193 -16.22 6.35 -15.72
N VAL A 194 -15.04 6.35 -15.09
CA VAL A 194 -14.10 5.23 -15.17
C VAL A 194 -14.74 3.94 -14.62
N ILE A 195 -15.43 4.02 -13.48
CA ILE A 195 -16.15 2.88 -12.90
C ILE A 195 -17.20 2.35 -13.91
N SER A 196 -18.00 3.23 -14.51
CA SER A 196 -19.03 2.82 -15.48
C SER A 196 -18.44 2.12 -16.70
N MET A 197 -17.28 2.58 -17.18
CA MET A 197 -16.55 1.97 -18.31
C MET A 197 -15.96 0.60 -17.98
N LEU A 198 -15.57 0.40 -16.72
CA LEU A 198 -14.95 -0.84 -16.23
C LEU A 198 -15.96 -1.87 -15.71
N MET A 199 -17.24 -1.49 -15.62
CA MET A 199 -18.30 -2.41 -15.18
C MET A 199 -18.38 -3.64 -16.08
N THR A 200 -18.48 -4.81 -15.43
CA THR A 200 -18.65 -6.09 -16.10
C THR A 200 -20.13 -6.43 -16.26
N ASP A 201 -20.43 -7.44 -17.06
CA ASP A 201 -21.79 -7.92 -17.37
C ASP A 201 -22.58 -8.42 -16.15
N GLY A 202 -21.98 -8.49 -14.99
CA GLY A 202 -22.60 -8.98 -13.74
C GLY A 202 -22.80 -10.49 -13.67
N LYS A 203 -22.55 -11.23 -14.74
CA LYS A 203 -22.60 -12.71 -14.75
C LYS A 203 -21.38 -13.29 -14.07
N ASP A 204 -21.55 -14.41 -13.40
CA ASP A 204 -20.46 -15.12 -12.71
C ASP A 204 -19.60 -14.19 -11.86
N LYS A 205 -20.26 -13.26 -11.14
CA LYS A 205 -19.65 -12.24 -10.28
C LYS A 205 -19.63 -12.75 -8.83
N GLY A 206 -18.44 -12.72 -8.20
CA GLY A 206 -18.24 -13.14 -6.81
C GLY A 206 -17.19 -14.23 -6.68
N TRP A 207 -16.67 -14.42 -5.48
CA TRP A 207 -15.61 -15.38 -5.18
C TRP A 207 -16.02 -16.85 -5.37
N GLN A 208 -17.32 -17.15 -5.31
CA GLN A 208 -17.87 -18.48 -5.61
C GLN A 208 -17.58 -18.94 -7.06
N TYR A 209 -17.30 -17.99 -7.95
CA TYR A 209 -16.92 -18.25 -9.34
C TYR A 209 -15.39 -18.13 -9.56
N GLY A 210 -14.61 -18.35 -8.52
CA GLY A 210 -13.16 -18.33 -8.56
C GLY A 210 -12.55 -16.93 -8.66
N LEU A 211 -11.29 -16.88 -9.02
CA LEU A 211 -10.51 -15.66 -9.03
C LEU A 211 -11.05 -14.60 -10.02
N ILE A 212 -11.47 -15.03 -11.21
CA ILE A 212 -12.04 -14.12 -12.22
C ILE A 212 -13.39 -13.56 -11.74
N GLY A 213 -14.25 -14.39 -11.15
CA GLY A 213 -15.51 -13.95 -10.59
C GLY A 213 -15.32 -12.97 -9.43
N GLY A 214 -14.34 -13.21 -8.57
CA GLY A 214 -13.90 -12.28 -7.54
C GLY A 214 -13.38 -10.97 -8.12
N ALA A 215 -12.56 -11.03 -9.17
CA ALA A 215 -12.04 -9.85 -9.84
C ALA A 215 -13.14 -8.95 -10.41
N LYS A 216 -14.21 -9.53 -10.98
CA LYS A 216 -15.37 -8.77 -11.46
C LYS A 216 -16.04 -7.90 -10.39
N VAL A 217 -15.91 -8.27 -9.09
CA VAL A 217 -16.42 -7.47 -7.97
C VAL A 217 -15.55 -6.24 -7.71
N TRP A 218 -14.23 -6.42 -7.74
CA TRP A 218 -13.27 -5.41 -7.30
C TRP A 218 -12.81 -4.49 -8.43
N PHE A 219 -12.60 -5.03 -9.61
CA PHE A 219 -11.96 -4.37 -10.75
C PHE A 219 -12.54 -2.99 -11.12
N PRO A 220 -13.88 -2.77 -11.19
CA PRO A 220 -14.43 -1.47 -11.55
C PRO A 220 -14.06 -0.36 -10.57
N TYR A 221 -13.97 -0.69 -9.31
CA TYR A 221 -13.73 0.27 -8.21
C TYR A 221 -12.26 0.42 -7.87
N TRP A 222 -11.51 -0.68 -7.98
CA TRP A 222 -10.08 -0.74 -7.64
C TRP A 222 -9.22 -0.42 -8.87
N ASN A 223 -9.50 0.73 -9.45
CA ASN A 223 -8.89 1.22 -10.68
C ASN A 223 -7.76 2.20 -10.40
N LEU A 224 -7.00 2.53 -11.44
CA LEU A 224 -5.84 3.41 -11.36
C LEU A 224 -6.21 4.83 -10.90
N ASP A 225 -7.35 5.36 -11.33
CA ASP A 225 -7.82 6.69 -10.97
C ASP A 225 -8.02 6.83 -9.45
N SER A 226 -8.71 5.85 -8.84
CA SER A 226 -8.95 5.82 -7.40
C SER A 226 -7.66 5.76 -6.57
N PHE A 227 -6.69 4.96 -6.99
CA PHE A 227 -5.42 4.82 -6.26
C PHE A 227 -4.45 5.96 -6.53
N PHE A 228 -4.45 6.52 -7.73
CA PHE A 228 -3.65 7.69 -8.04
C PHE A 228 -4.13 8.93 -7.27
N THR A 229 -5.44 9.06 -7.06
CA THR A 229 -6.01 10.07 -6.17
C THR A 229 -5.44 9.97 -4.74
N GLN A 230 -5.41 8.77 -4.14
CA GLN A 230 -4.82 8.56 -2.81
C GLN A 230 -3.33 8.93 -2.78
N PHE A 231 -2.62 8.62 -3.86
CA PHE A 231 -1.21 8.94 -4.04
C PHE A 231 -0.98 10.47 -4.08
N LEU A 232 -1.81 11.22 -4.82
CA LEU A 232 -1.74 12.68 -4.89
C LEU A 232 -2.15 13.35 -3.56
N ILE A 233 -3.09 12.78 -2.82
CA ILE A 233 -3.41 13.23 -1.45
C ILE A 233 -2.16 13.13 -0.54
N GLY A 234 -1.39 12.06 -0.67
CA GLY A 234 -0.08 11.95 0.00
C GLY A 234 0.89 13.04 -0.42
N SER A 235 0.87 13.44 -1.70
CA SER A 235 1.68 14.56 -2.20
C SER A 235 1.31 15.91 -1.57
N CYS A 236 0.04 16.13 -1.20
CA CYS A 236 -0.37 17.32 -0.44
C CYS A 236 0.33 17.38 0.94
N ALA A 237 0.40 16.25 1.66
CA ALA A 237 1.14 16.19 2.92
C ALA A 237 2.61 16.55 2.72
N SER A 238 3.24 16.04 1.68
CA SER A 238 4.63 16.34 1.35
C SER A 238 4.86 17.82 1.04
N LEU A 239 3.98 18.46 0.27
CA LEU A 239 4.06 19.89 -0.01
C LEU A 239 4.00 20.70 1.28
N PHE A 240 3.04 20.40 2.17
CA PHE A 240 2.91 21.04 3.47
C PHE A 240 4.17 20.84 4.33
N ILE A 241 4.68 19.61 4.42
CA ILE A 241 5.88 19.26 5.19
C ILE A 241 7.08 20.07 4.68
N CYS A 242 7.32 20.08 3.35
CA CYS A 242 8.42 20.82 2.76
C CYS A 242 8.30 22.33 2.99
N TRP A 243 7.10 22.89 2.83
CA TRP A 243 6.83 24.30 3.07
C TRP A 243 7.07 24.66 4.55
N ARG A 244 6.61 23.83 5.47
CA ARG A 244 6.77 24.05 6.91
C ARG A 244 8.24 24.01 7.34
N TYR A 245 9.02 23.07 6.80
CA TYR A 245 10.46 23.02 7.06
C TYR A 245 11.20 24.22 6.49
N SER A 246 10.81 24.78 5.35
CA SER A 246 11.44 25.97 4.77
C SER A 246 11.22 27.24 5.62
N LYS A 247 10.17 27.27 6.43
CA LYS A 247 9.86 28.37 7.37
C LYS A 247 10.54 28.21 8.73
N ALA A 248 11.52 27.31 8.88
CA ALA A 248 12.20 27.00 10.13
C ALA A 248 11.23 26.67 11.29
N GLY A 249 10.11 26.05 10.97
CA GLY A 249 9.09 25.67 11.95
C GLY A 249 9.62 24.64 12.93
N LEU A 250 9.70 25.01 14.22
CA LEU A 250 10.10 24.09 15.27
C LEU A 250 9.04 22.99 15.48
N PRO A 251 9.46 21.78 15.89
CA PRO A 251 8.54 20.74 16.31
C PRO A 251 7.62 21.23 17.43
N SER A 252 6.32 20.94 17.30
CA SER A 252 5.32 21.49 18.22
C SER A 252 4.39 20.38 18.74
N VAL A 253 3.86 20.59 19.95
CA VAL A 253 2.81 19.74 20.51
C VAL A 253 1.56 19.75 19.63
N VAL A 254 1.28 20.86 18.94
CA VAL A 254 0.18 20.96 17.99
C VAL A 254 0.33 19.93 16.87
N GLY A 255 1.56 19.68 16.39
CA GLY A 255 1.82 18.61 15.41
C GLY A 255 1.44 17.23 15.95
N ASP A 256 1.81 16.91 17.20
CA ASP A 256 1.42 15.66 17.84
C ASP A 256 -0.10 15.56 17.99
N VAL A 257 -0.77 16.62 18.44
CA VAL A 257 -2.25 16.62 18.60
C VAL A 257 -2.93 16.40 17.25
N VAL A 258 -2.55 17.15 16.22
CA VAL A 258 -3.12 17.00 14.87
C VAL A 258 -2.88 15.59 14.34
N GLY A 259 -1.67 15.07 14.46
CA GLY A 259 -1.33 13.73 14.01
C GLY A 259 -2.13 12.64 14.75
N PHE A 260 -2.26 12.77 16.07
CA PHE A 260 -3.01 11.82 16.89
C PHE A 260 -4.51 11.86 16.61
N VAL A 261 -5.10 13.06 16.57
CA VAL A 261 -6.54 13.23 16.27
C VAL A 261 -6.87 12.70 14.87
N ALA A 262 -6.01 12.95 13.88
CA ALA A 262 -6.19 12.43 12.53
C ALA A 262 -6.13 10.89 12.49
N LEU A 263 -5.21 10.25 13.25
CA LEU A 263 -5.19 8.79 13.38
C LEU A 263 -6.43 8.24 14.09
N LEU A 264 -6.89 8.90 15.16
CA LEU A 264 -8.11 8.51 15.85
C LEU A 264 -9.34 8.65 14.93
N ALA A 265 -9.41 9.73 14.16
CA ALA A 265 -10.49 9.94 13.21
C ALA A 265 -10.47 8.89 12.09
N ALA A 266 -9.29 8.55 11.55
CA ALA A 266 -9.13 7.47 10.57
C ALA A 266 -9.57 6.12 11.16
N PHE A 267 -9.16 5.80 12.39
CA PHE A 267 -9.57 4.58 13.08
C PHE A 267 -11.07 4.58 13.37
N GLY A 268 -11.63 5.70 13.86
CA GLY A 268 -13.07 5.87 14.08
C GLY A 268 -13.89 5.67 12.80
N LEU A 269 -13.40 6.19 11.67
CA LEU A 269 -14.02 6.00 10.36
C LEU A 269 -14.07 4.52 9.98
N VAL A 270 -13.00 3.78 10.22
CA VAL A 270 -12.94 2.32 10.03
C VAL A 270 -13.93 1.61 10.92
N LEU A 271 -14.04 2.00 12.21
CA LEU A 271 -14.99 1.40 13.17
C LEU A 271 -16.45 1.65 12.79
N ILE A 272 -16.81 2.85 12.36
CA ILE A 272 -18.18 3.17 11.92
C ILE A 272 -18.62 2.25 10.78
N ARG A 273 -17.68 1.87 9.89
CA ARG A 273 -17.94 0.98 8.76
C ARG A 273 -17.98 -0.51 9.11
N LEU A 274 -17.76 -0.87 10.38
CA LEU A 274 -17.99 -2.24 10.86
C LEU A 274 -19.48 -2.61 10.99
N ASN A 275 -20.38 -1.61 10.94
CA ASN A 275 -21.82 -1.87 11.07
C ASN A 275 -22.37 -2.52 9.79
N PRO A 276 -23.03 -3.68 9.87
CA PRO A 276 -23.75 -4.26 8.75
C PRO A 276 -24.80 -3.28 8.21
N GLY A 277 -24.84 -3.10 6.90
CA GLY A 277 -25.79 -2.19 6.26
C GLY A 277 -25.37 -0.72 6.18
N ALA A 278 -24.13 -0.40 6.50
CA ALA A 278 -23.58 0.91 6.19
C ALA A 278 -23.68 1.16 4.66
N PRO A 279 -24.19 2.33 4.22
CA PRO A 279 -24.54 2.58 2.82
C PRO A 279 -23.34 2.54 1.86
N ASP A 280 -22.11 2.77 2.37
CA ASP A 280 -20.87 2.68 1.59
C ASP A 280 -19.97 1.66 2.26
N ASP A 281 -19.65 0.60 1.59
CA ASP A 281 -18.60 -0.29 1.99
C ASP A 281 -17.26 0.13 1.35
N PHE A 282 -16.16 -0.43 1.84
CA PHE A 282 -14.83 -0.17 1.29
C PHE A 282 -14.64 -0.75 -0.12
N THR A 283 -15.62 -1.49 -0.64
CA THR A 283 -15.56 -2.12 -1.96
C THR A 283 -15.85 -1.13 -3.08
N HIS A 284 -16.84 -0.25 -2.91
CA HIS A 284 -17.30 0.68 -3.94
C HIS A 284 -16.46 1.96 -4.05
N GLN A 285 -15.84 2.36 -2.94
CA GLN A 285 -14.87 3.48 -2.94
C GLN A 285 -13.63 3.01 -2.18
N PRO A 286 -12.53 2.65 -2.86
CA PRO A 286 -11.39 2.06 -2.19
C PRO A 286 -10.99 2.85 -0.95
N TYR A 287 -11.22 2.25 0.23
CA TYR A 287 -10.86 2.81 1.52
C TYR A 287 -11.47 4.20 1.79
N LEU A 288 -12.72 4.44 1.39
CA LEU A 288 -13.42 5.72 1.56
C LEU A 288 -12.61 6.91 1.02
N THR A 289 -12.06 6.77 -0.15
CA THR A 289 -11.38 7.87 -0.86
C THR A 289 -12.40 8.98 -1.18
N PRO A 290 -12.12 10.28 -0.90
CA PRO A 290 -10.81 10.80 -0.47
C PRO A 290 -10.61 10.93 1.05
N LEU A 291 -11.60 10.62 1.89
CA LEU A 291 -11.62 10.98 3.31
C LEU A 291 -10.55 10.24 4.12
N PHE A 292 -10.53 8.89 4.06
CA PHE A 292 -9.52 8.10 4.80
C PHE A 292 -8.09 8.46 4.38
N PRO A 293 -7.74 8.50 3.07
CA PRO A 293 -6.43 8.96 2.62
C PRO A 293 -6.07 10.37 3.10
N ALA A 294 -7.04 11.30 3.16
CA ALA A 294 -6.81 12.66 3.65
C ALA A 294 -6.47 12.68 5.15
N LEU A 295 -7.15 11.87 5.96
CA LEU A 295 -6.83 11.72 7.38
C LEU A 295 -5.42 11.13 7.58
N ILE A 296 -5.02 10.15 6.78
CA ILE A 296 -3.65 9.60 6.82
C ILE A 296 -2.62 10.64 6.37
N ALA A 297 -2.90 11.41 5.33
CA ALA A 297 -2.02 12.50 4.90
C ALA A 297 -1.87 13.59 5.98
N LEU A 298 -2.97 13.94 6.66
CA LEU A 298 -2.97 14.88 7.79
C LEU A 298 -2.18 14.33 8.98
N ALA A 299 -2.33 13.02 9.27
CA ALA A 299 -1.56 12.34 10.31
C ALA A 299 -0.05 12.39 10.01
N LEU A 300 0.36 12.08 8.77
CA LEU A 300 1.76 12.18 8.34
C LEU A 300 2.30 13.61 8.49
N ALA A 301 1.53 14.61 8.06
CA ALA A 301 1.89 16.02 8.18
C ALA A 301 2.05 16.43 9.66
N GLY A 302 1.10 16.06 10.52
CA GLY A 302 1.13 16.37 11.94
C GLY A 302 2.29 15.68 12.67
N ILE A 303 2.42 14.36 12.53
CA ILE A 303 3.45 13.55 13.20
C ILE A 303 4.86 14.00 12.81
N SER A 304 5.07 14.35 11.53
CA SER A 304 6.37 14.84 11.05
C SER A 304 6.80 16.15 11.72
N GLN A 305 5.85 16.97 12.15
CA GLN A 305 6.06 18.23 12.87
C GLN A 305 5.94 18.08 14.40
N GLY A 306 5.62 16.88 14.88
CA GLY A 306 5.44 16.56 16.29
C GLY A 306 6.76 16.42 17.06
N LYS A 307 6.66 16.44 18.39
CA LYS A 307 7.79 16.26 19.32
C LYS A 307 7.95 14.81 19.81
N ILE A 308 6.83 14.09 19.98
CA ILE A 308 6.77 12.85 20.78
C ILE A 308 6.32 11.65 19.94
N ILE A 309 5.20 11.76 19.18
CA ILE A 309 4.55 10.59 18.54
C ILE A 309 5.48 9.87 17.57
N TRP A 310 6.28 10.62 16.82
CA TRP A 310 7.24 10.02 15.90
C TRP A 310 8.30 9.15 16.58
N LEU A 311 8.65 9.42 17.86
CA LEU A 311 9.59 8.60 18.62
C LEU A 311 9.03 7.20 18.87
N LEU A 312 7.72 7.10 19.13
CA LEU A 312 7.03 5.82 19.30
C LEU A 312 6.97 5.04 17.98
N LEU A 313 6.78 5.76 16.88
CA LEU A 313 6.66 5.16 15.54
C LEU A 313 8.02 4.81 14.91
N ASP A 314 9.07 5.59 15.17
CA ASP A 314 10.40 5.37 14.59
C ASP A 314 11.35 4.60 15.52
N ASN A 315 10.84 3.69 16.35
CA ASN A 315 11.66 2.79 17.15
C ASN A 315 12.40 1.74 16.29
N ALA A 316 13.34 1.01 16.88
CA ALA A 316 14.18 0.06 16.16
C ALA A 316 13.38 -1.07 15.48
N LEU A 317 12.34 -1.57 16.14
CA LEU A 317 11.47 -2.64 15.63
C LEU A 317 10.69 -2.17 14.40
N PHE A 318 10.00 -1.04 14.51
CA PHE A 318 9.20 -0.52 13.39
C PHE A 318 10.09 -0.11 12.20
N ARG A 319 11.26 0.46 12.45
CA ARG A 319 12.23 0.70 11.37
C ARG A 319 12.71 -0.57 10.69
N TYR A 320 12.87 -1.66 11.44
CA TYR A 320 13.22 -2.95 10.85
C TYR A 320 12.08 -3.49 9.99
N ILE A 321 10.85 -3.52 10.51
CA ILE A 321 9.66 -3.96 9.77
C ILE A 321 9.45 -3.09 8.51
N ALA A 322 9.56 -1.77 8.62
CA ALA A 322 9.44 -0.87 7.47
C ALA A 322 10.49 -1.15 6.37
N ARG A 323 11.69 -1.58 6.77
CA ARG A 323 12.77 -1.93 5.84
C ARG A 323 12.43 -3.18 5.02
N ILE A 324 11.88 -4.20 5.66
CA ILE A 324 11.51 -5.47 5.02
C ILE A 324 10.05 -5.51 4.55
N SER A 325 9.28 -4.41 4.72
CA SER A 325 7.84 -4.37 4.51
C SER A 325 7.41 -4.76 3.10
N PHE A 326 8.21 -4.44 2.08
CA PHE A 326 7.93 -4.85 0.70
C PHE A 326 7.98 -6.39 0.58
N GLY A 327 9.10 -7.00 0.99
CA GLY A 327 9.23 -8.46 1.01
C GLY A 327 8.13 -9.11 1.87
N LEU A 328 7.87 -8.56 3.06
CA LEU A 328 6.84 -9.08 3.95
C LEU A 328 5.44 -9.03 3.32
N TYR A 329 5.11 -7.93 2.62
CA TYR A 329 3.86 -7.77 1.87
C TYR A 329 3.73 -8.77 0.73
N VAL A 330 4.79 -9.04 -0.04
CA VAL A 330 4.69 -9.90 -1.20
C VAL A 330 4.75 -11.40 -0.86
N TRP A 331 5.48 -11.81 0.19
CA TRP A 331 5.64 -13.23 0.52
C TRP A 331 4.55 -13.82 1.42
N HIS A 332 3.88 -13.02 2.27
CA HIS A 332 2.95 -13.57 3.28
C HIS A 332 1.78 -14.35 2.67
N TRP A 333 1.21 -13.87 1.55
CA TRP A 333 0.05 -14.52 0.97
C TRP A 333 0.40 -15.85 0.31
N LEU A 334 1.53 -15.94 -0.37
CA LEU A 334 2.03 -17.20 -0.93
C LEU A 334 2.16 -18.26 0.17
N LEU A 335 2.66 -17.88 1.35
CA LEU A 335 2.75 -18.78 2.50
C LEU A 335 1.38 -19.19 3.03
N ILE A 336 0.43 -18.26 3.12
CA ILE A 336 -0.96 -18.58 3.47
C ILE A 336 -1.53 -19.60 2.48
N SER A 337 -1.35 -19.39 1.18
CA SER A 337 -1.85 -20.29 0.14
C SER A 337 -1.19 -21.67 0.20
N ILE A 338 0.10 -21.77 0.47
CA ILE A 338 0.78 -23.07 0.65
C ILE A 338 0.22 -23.80 1.86
N VAL A 339 0.03 -23.12 2.99
CA VAL A 339 -0.54 -23.71 4.21
C VAL A 339 -1.96 -24.20 3.96
N GLU A 340 -2.80 -23.37 3.36
CA GLU A 340 -4.19 -23.67 3.03
C GLU A 340 -4.30 -24.89 2.11
N LEU A 341 -3.59 -24.88 0.99
CA LEU A 341 -3.78 -25.87 -0.06
C LEU A 341 -3.06 -27.19 0.20
N LYS A 342 -1.99 -27.20 1.01
CA LYS A 342 -1.17 -28.39 1.18
C LYS A 342 -1.24 -29.02 2.57
N TRP A 343 -1.28 -28.20 3.63
CA TRP A 343 -1.10 -28.71 4.99
C TRP A 343 -2.34 -28.60 5.86
N MET A 344 -3.16 -27.56 5.67
CA MET A 344 -4.28 -27.23 6.54
C MET A 344 -5.51 -26.83 5.71
N PRO A 345 -6.26 -27.80 5.13
CA PRO A 345 -7.40 -27.51 4.28
C PRO A 345 -8.50 -26.67 4.94
N ASN A 346 -8.54 -26.63 6.28
CA ASN A 346 -9.47 -25.80 7.04
C ASN A 346 -8.95 -24.35 7.23
N PHE A 347 -7.74 -24.02 6.79
CA PHE A 347 -7.19 -22.67 6.86
C PHE A 347 -7.68 -21.80 5.69
N VAL A 348 -8.95 -21.97 5.36
CA VAL A 348 -9.71 -21.23 4.34
C VAL A 348 -10.43 -20.03 4.95
N TYR A 349 -11.07 -19.24 4.13
CA TYR A 349 -11.88 -18.11 4.57
C TYR A 349 -12.94 -18.54 5.58
N PHE A 350 -12.85 -18.04 6.83
CA PHE A 350 -13.66 -18.39 7.99
C PHE A 350 -13.73 -19.88 8.33
N GLY A 351 -12.72 -20.67 7.96
CA GLY A 351 -12.72 -22.11 8.16
C GLY A 351 -12.17 -22.58 9.52
N MET A 352 -11.42 -21.75 10.24
CA MET A 352 -10.79 -22.14 11.50
C MET A 352 -11.71 -21.85 12.70
N ASN A 353 -12.19 -22.90 13.36
CA ASN A 353 -13.05 -22.80 14.55
C ASN A 353 -12.26 -22.82 15.87
N SER A 354 -10.97 -23.11 15.86
CA SER A 354 -10.12 -23.17 17.06
C SER A 354 -9.18 -21.97 17.11
N LEU A 355 -9.37 -21.09 18.10
CA LEU A 355 -8.53 -19.94 18.33
C LEU A 355 -7.07 -20.35 18.54
N SER A 356 -6.81 -21.37 19.34
CA SER A 356 -5.43 -21.84 19.63
C SER A 356 -4.73 -22.32 18.34
N ARG A 357 -5.39 -23.16 17.53
CA ARG A 357 -4.82 -23.62 16.26
C ARG A 357 -4.60 -22.47 15.28
N TRP A 358 -5.61 -21.60 15.14
CA TRP A 358 -5.47 -20.40 14.29
C TRP A 358 -4.29 -19.53 14.73
N THR A 359 -4.15 -19.25 16.01
CA THR A 359 -3.05 -18.44 16.55
C THR A 359 -1.69 -19.07 16.26
N THR A 360 -1.54 -20.39 16.50
CA THR A 360 -0.28 -21.11 16.24
C THR A 360 0.10 -21.05 14.76
N ILE A 361 -0.84 -21.35 13.87
CA ILE A 361 -0.59 -21.34 12.41
C ILE A 361 -0.27 -19.91 11.93
N SER A 362 -1.07 -18.92 12.36
CA SER A 362 -0.89 -17.52 11.99
C SER A 362 0.45 -16.96 12.49
N ALA A 363 0.84 -17.28 13.71
CA ALA A 363 2.15 -16.90 14.27
C ALA A 363 3.31 -17.56 13.49
N SER A 364 3.16 -18.82 13.11
CA SER A 364 4.17 -19.54 12.30
C SER A 364 4.29 -18.92 10.91
N ILE A 365 3.18 -18.61 10.24
CA ILE A 365 3.18 -17.92 8.93
C ILE A 365 3.86 -16.56 9.05
N LEU A 366 3.50 -15.76 10.06
CA LEU A 366 4.10 -14.44 10.28
C LEU A 366 5.61 -14.55 10.51
N PHE A 367 6.04 -15.48 11.35
CA PHE A 367 7.45 -15.71 11.63
C PHE A 367 8.23 -16.11 10.36
N VAL A 368 7.74 -17.08 9.60
CA VAL A 368 8.37 -17.52 8.35
C VAL A 368 8.36 -16.39 7.31
N SER A 369 7.27 -15.60 7.24
CA SER A 369 7.20 -14.40 6.37
C SER A 369 8.29 -13.39 6.70
N ILE A 370 8.53 -13.13 7.99
CA ILE A 370 9.60 -12.23 8.46
C ILE A 370 10.98 -12.78 8.06
N LEU A 371 11.21 -14.08 8.22
CA LEU A 371 12.48 -14.70 7.83
C LEU A 371 12.73 -14.59 6.32
N ILE A 372 11.74 -14.94 5.50
CA ILE A 372 11.86 -14.88 4.04
C ILE A 372 12.04 -13.42 3.57
N ALA A 373 11.25 -12.48 4.11
CA ALA A 373 11.36 -11.07 3.79
C ALA A 373 12.73 -10.51 4.20
N SER A 374 13.27 -10.92 5.35
CA SER A 374 14.60 -10.55 5.79
C SER A 374 15.68 -11.10 4.87
N LEU A 375 15.58 -12.38 4.50
CA LEU A 375 16.50 -13.02 3.56
C LEU A 375 16.46 -12.30 2.19
N SER A 376 15.25 -12.07 1.65
CA SER A 376 15.05 -11.32 0.40
C SER A 376 15.71 -9.93 0.47
N TRP A 377 15.51 -9.22 1.59
CA TRP A 377 16.13 -7.92 1.80
C TRP A 377 17.66 -7.99 1.77
N PHE A 378 18.27 -8.89 2.55
CA PHE A 378 19.72 -8.94 2.67
C PHE A 378 20.42 -9.50 1.43
N VAL A 379 19.82 -10.46 0.74
CA VAL A 379 20.43 -11.17 -0.39
C VAL A 379 20.13 -10.46 -1.71
N LEU A 380 18.92 -9.93 -1.89
CA LEU A 380 18.47 -9.41 -3.19
C LEU A 380 18.35 -7.86 -3.18
N GLU A 381 17.49 -7.31 -2.32
CA GLU A 381 17.13 -5.89 -2.42
C GLU A 381 18.26 -4.95 -2.00
N ARG A 382 18.86 -5.18 -0.84
CA ARG A 382 19.93 -4.34 -0.28
C ARG A 382 21.17 -4.26 -1.17
N PRO A 383 21.73 -5.36 -1.71
CA PRO A 383 22.89 -5.29 -2.61
C PRO A 383 22.61 -4.49 -3.88
N ILE A 384 21.43 -4.67 -4.48
CA ILE A 384 21.02 -3.93 -5.67
C ILE A 384 20.94 -2.43 -5.37
N LEU A 385 20.25 -2.05 -4.28
CA LEU A 385 20.13 -0.65 -3.86
C LEU A 385 21.50 -0.01 -3.56
N GLN A 386 22.40 -0.74 -2.92
CA GLN A 386 23.75 -0.24 -2.61
C GLN A 386 24.60 -0.04 -3.85
N LYS A 387 24.53 -0.95 -4.84
CA LYS A 387 25.24 -0.83 -6.12
C LYS A 387 24.87 0.45 -6.85
N TYR A 388 23.58 0.77 -6.92
CA TYR A 388 23.11 1.97 -7.61
C TYR A 388 23.46 3.26 -6.86
N ARG A 389 23.42 3.28 -5.52
CA ARG A 389 23.84 4.44 -4.71
C ARG A 389 25.33 4.76 -4.89
N LYS A 390 26.20 3.74 -4.99
CA LYS A 390 27.64 3.94 -5.26
C LYS A 390 27.89 4.50 -6.64
N ALA A 391 27.16 4.03 -7.66
CA ALA A 391 27.28 4.55 -9.02
C ALA A 391 26.92 6.04 -9.13
N ASP A 392 25.94 6.52 -8.35
CA ASP A 392 25.60 7.95 -8.32
C ASP A 392 26.70 8.81 -7.70
N TYR A 393 27.31 8.33 -6.64
CA TYR A 393 28.42 9.05 -5.99
C TYR A 393 29.62 9.22 -6.92
N VAL A 394 29.89 8.24 -7.77
CA VAL A 394 30.99 8.31 -8.76
C VAL A 394 30.63 9.22 -9.93
N ALA A 395 29.37 9.26 -10.37
CA ALA A 395 28.94 10.09 -11.50
C ALA A 395 28.77 11.59 -11.17
N THR A 396 28.75 11.95 -9.86
CA THR A 396 28.64 13.34 -9.38
C THR A 396 29.97 13.93 -8.92
N LYS A 397 31.07 13.17 -8.98
CA LYS A 397 32.45 13.64 -8.89
C LYS A 397 33.04 13.84 -10.26
#